data_51b67548b054a1b11ddba3096b66024e
#
_entry.id   51b67548b054a1b11ddba3096b66024e
#
_cell.length_a   1.000
_cell.length_b   1.000
_cell.length_c   1.000
_cell.angle_alpha   90.00
_cell.angle_beta   90.00
_cell.angle_gamma   90.00
#
_symmetry.space_group_name_H-M   'P 1'
#
loop_
_entity.id
_entity.type
_entity.pdbx_description
1 polymer ?
#
loop_
_entity_poly.entity_id
_entity_poly.type
_entity_poly.pdbx_seq_one_letter_code
_entity_poly.pdbx_strand_id
1 'polypeptide(L)'
;MRLRLLGALLALAFPASAAAYAWPLKPFHRQHPVGGNFGDPRMTFLLTLGQNGLEGPGVFTFHNGIDIHARPGTRVYPIASGTARLLNGTAVAVETPGRPTFQYFHLKLAVRNGQHVQALKTVLGYITVWAKHVHLSEIAHGRALNPLARGRIAPYGDHTRPRVREILFRDARGREISPLAVHGRIDIFADAFDLPEPQPGFTLRLPVAPAEVSWSLRTLRGRVLRHGTPVDFRGFIPPNRLFWRIYGRGTYPNGPVFGGQLYKRMPGRYLFRLTPRRLDTRRLRDGTYVVRVTARDVRGNRATLTNRLEVVNHAGPAHR
;
A
#
# COMPACT_ATOMS: atom_id res chain seq x y z
N MET A 1 -57.02 36.74 8.46
CA MET A 1 -56.02 35.94 9.14
C MET A 1 -55.00 35.48 8.07
N ARG A 2 -53.87 36.18 7.96
CA ARG A 2 -52.85 35.90 6.89
C ARG A 2 -51.74 35.08 7.49
N LEU A 3 -51.61 33.82 7.08
CA LEU A 3 -50.57 32.90 7.46
C LEU A 3 -49.26 33.27 6.71
N ARG A 4 -48.22 33.66 7.41
CA ARG A 4 -46.89 33.85 6.86
C ARG A 4 -46.11 32.56 6.98
N LEU A 5 -45.83 31.89 5.86
CA LEU A 5 -44.86 30.79 5.77
C LEU A 5 -43.44 31.35 5.85
N LEU A 6 -42.73 31.06 6.94
CA LEU A 6 -41.30 31.22 7.03
C LEU A 6 -40.63 30.02 6.34
N GLY A 7 -40.04 30.22 5.18
CA GLY A 7 -39.19 29.24 4.55
C GLY A 7 -37.80 29.24 5.22
N ALA A 8 -37.46 28.17 5.93
CA ALA A 8 -36.14 27.95 6.45
C ALA A 8 -35.20 27.52 5.28
N LEU A 9 -34.26 28.39 4.89
CA LEU A 9 -33.17 28.02 4.01
C LEU A 9 -32.22 27.10 4.78
N LEU A 10 -32.22 25.81 4.46
CA LEU A 10 -31.19 24.88 4.89
C LEU A 10 -29.91 25.17 4.06
N ALA A 11 -28.95 25.85 4.65
CA ALA A 11 -27.63 26.01 4.06
C ALA A 11 -26.90 24.66 4.10
N LEU A 12 -26.82 23.98 2.97
CA LEU A 12 -25.98 22.82 2.75
C LEU A 12 -24.51 23.27 2.87
N ALA A 13 -23.93 23.07 4.06
CA ALA A 13 -22.49 23.23 4.26
C ALA A 13 -21.77 22.12 3.48
N PHE A 14 -21.32 22.41 2.27
CA PHE A 14 -20.37 21.54 1.58
C PHE A 14 -19.10 21.50 2.43
N PRO A 15 -18.57 20.29 2.78
CA PRO A 15 -17.29 20.22 3.46
C PRO A 15 -16.24 20.87 2.56
N ALA A 16 -15.58 21.91 3.09
CA ALA A 16 -14.46 22.54 2.40
C ALA A 16 -13.48 21.45 1.98
N SER A 17 -13.27 21.30 0.67
CA SER A 17 -12.25 20.40 0.13
C SER A 17 -10.93 20.79 0.81
N ALA A 18 -10.37 19.89 1.62
CA ALA A 18 -9.09 20.12 2.25
C ALA A 18 -8.07 20.47 1.15
N ALA A 19 -7.48 21.68 1.24
CA ALA A 19 -6.50 22.13 0.26
C ALA A 19 -5.35 21.11 0.20
N ALA A 20 -4.93 20.75 -1.02
CA ALA A 20 -3.82 19.85 -1.23
C ALA A 20 -2.54 20.39 -0.57
N TYR A 21 -1.72 19.49 -0.06
CA TYR A 21 -0.43 19.84 0.56
C TYR A 21 0.66 19.93 -0.50
N ALA A 22 1.63 20.82 -0.30
CA ALA A 22 2.87 20.82 -1.07
C ALA A 22 3.80 19.67 -0.65
N TRP A 23 4.82 19.39 -1.45
CA TRP A 23 5.84 18.41 -1.12
C TRP A 23 6.76 18.93 0.00
N PRO A 24 7.31 18.04 0.87
CA PRO A 24 8.19 18.43 1.98
C PRO A 24 9.62 18.80 1.53
N LEU A 25 9.92 18.67 0.25
CA LEU A 25 11.22 18.94 -0.37
C LEU A 25 11.10 20.04 -1.41
N LYS A 26 12.16 20.85 -1.59
CA LYS A 26 12.21 21.80 -2.71
C LYS A 26 12.55 21.12 -4.03
N PRO A 27 11.93 21.54 -5.15
CA PRO A 27 10.87 22.54 -5.26
C PRO A 27 9.51 22.01 -4.76
N PHE A 28 8.83 22.75 -3.91
CA PHE A 28 7.63 22.31 -3.19
C PHE A 28 6.42 21.99 -4.10
N HIS A 29 6.36 22.64 -5.25
CA HIS A 29 5.25 22.51 -6.21
C HIS A 29 5.62 21.61 -7.41
N ARG A 30 6.58 20.73 -7.21
CA ARG A 30 6.98 19.73 -8.19
C ARG A 30 6.96 18.34 -7.55
N GLN A 31 6.47 17.35 -8.29
CA GLN A 31 6.51 15.96 -7.85
C GLN A 31 7.94 15.48 -7.63
N HIS A 32 8.13 14.72 -6.56
CA HIS A 32 9.37 14.06 -6.22
C HIS A 32 9.27 12.55 -6.42
N PRO A 33 10.40 11.85 -6.62
CA PRO A 33 10.42 10.40 -6.78
C PRO A 33 9.91 9.70 -5.53
N VAL A 34 8.96 8.78 -5.70
CA VAL A 34 8.43 7.91 -4.64
C VAL A 34 9.00 6.51 -4.85
N GLY A 35 9.69 5.98 -3.87
CA GLY A 35 10.29 4.63 -3.93
C GLY A 35 9.68 3.64 -2.96
N GLY A 36 8.74 4.07 -2.13
CA GLY A 36 7.93 3.24 -1.26
C GLY A 36 6.51 3.77 -1.14
N ASN A 37 5.52 2.94 -1.46
CA ASN A 37 4.11 3.31 -1.41
C ASN A 37 3.48 2.99 -0.06
N PHE A 38 2.38 3.67 0.19
CA PHE A 38 1.48 3.40 1.30
C PHE A 38 0.92 1.97 1.18
N GLY A 39 1.06 1.20 2.26
CA GLY A 39 0.65 -0.21 2.31
C GLY A 39 1.71 -1.21 1.89
N ASP A 40 2.87 -0.79 1.36
CA ASP A 40 3.99 -1.68 1.07
C ASP A 40 4.31 -2.58 2.27
N PRO A 41 4.72 -3.84 2.04
CA PRO A 41 5.20 -4.67 3.13
C PRO A 41 6.51 -4.09 3.68
N ARG A 42 6.59 -4.01 5.00
CA ARG A 42 7.81 -3.61 5.72
C ARG A 42 8.14 -4.64 6.77
N MET A 43 9.42 -4.77 7.03
CA MET A 43 9.95 -5.56 8.13
C MET A 43 10.49 -4.61 9.18
N THR A 44 10.02 -4.73 10.41
CA THR A 44 10.67 -4.06 11.53
C THR A 44 11.91 -4.88 11.90
N PHE A 45 13.09 -4.31 11.66
CA PHE A 45 14.34 -4.91 12.08
C PHE A 45 14.43 -4.87 13.61
N LEU A 46 14.23 -5.99 14.24
CA LEU A 46 14.77 -6.21 15.56
C LEU A 46 16.21 -6.72 15.34
N LEU A 47 17.15 -5.80 15.23
CA LEU A 47 18.59 -6.07 15.15
C LEU A 47 19.10 -7.01 16.26
N THR A 48 18.34 -7.15 17.35
CA THR A 48 18.68 -7.92 18.55
C THR A 48 18.36 -9.40 18.44
N LEU A 49 17.60 -9.88 17.46
CA LEU A 49 17.11 -11.27 17.47
C LEU A 49 17.63 -12.17 16.36
N GLY A 50 18.52 -11.69 15.47
CA GLY A 50 19.09 -12.53 14.40
C GLY A 50 18.05 -13.19 13.47
N GLN A 51 16.80 -12.81 13.57
CA GLN A 51 15.72 -13.38 12.78
C GLN A 51 15.72 -12.76 11.40
N ASN A 52 15.97 -13.58 10.40
CA ASN A 52 15.66 -13.29 9.01
C ASN A 52 14.15 -13.08 8.93
N GLY A 53 13.69 -11.84 9.04
CA GLY A 53 12.31 -11.44 9.24
C GLY A 53 11.31 -11.83 8.14
N LEU A 54 11.68 -12.67 7.19
CA LEU A 54 10.80 -13.10 6.10
C LEU A 54 9.80 -14.18 6.49
N GLU A 55 9.95 -14.84 7.63
CA GLU A 55 9.13 -15.98 8.02
C GLU A 55 8.68 -16.01 9.49
N GLY A 56 9.11 -15.05 10.29
CA GLY A 56 8.77 -14.99 11.71
C GLY A 56 7.42 -14.32 12.00
N PRO A 57 6.73 -14.70 13.08
CA PRO A 57 5.54 -14.00 13.53
C PRO A 57 5.91 -12.63 14.12
N GLY A 58 5.18 -11.57 13.75
CA GLY A 58 5.19 -10.30 14.46
C GLY A 58 6.14 -9.21 13.96
N VAL A 59 6.91 -9.45 12.92
CA VAL A 59 7.92 -8.49 12.43
C VAL A 59 7.46 -7.71 11.20
N PHE A 60 6.35 -8.08 10.60
CA PHE A 60 5.85 -7.49 9.38
C PHE A 60 4.82 -6.41 9.67
N THR A 61 4.98 -5.27 9.00
CA THR A 61 4.08 -4.13 9.09
C THR A 61 3.70 -3.64 7.70
N PHE A 62 2.59 -2.94 7.61
CA PHE A 62 2.28 -2.14 6.43
C PHE A 62 3.04 -0.82 6.51
N HIS A 63 3.56 -0.36 5.39
CA HIS A 63 4.16 0.96 5.25
C HIS A 63 3.10 2.04 5.48
N ASN A 64 3.22 2.78 6.57
CA ASN A 64 2.23 3.75 7.02
C ASN A 64 2.42 5.16 6.44
N GLY A 65 3.20 5.28 5.38
CA GLY A 65 3.52 6.52 4.71
C GLY A 65 4.01 6.29 3.29
N ILE A 66 4.79 7.24 2.80
CA ILE A 66 5.49 7.14 1.52
C ILE A 66 6.97 7.48 1.70
N ASP A 67 7.83 6.87 0.91
CA ASP A 67 9.26 7.17 0.89
C ASP A 67 9.58 8.09 -0.29
N ILE A 68 9.92 9.33 0.00
CA ILE A 68 10.24 10.37 -0.97
C ILE A 68 11.75 10.43 -1.12
N HIS A 69 12.27 9.96 -2.25
CA HIS A 69 13.71 9.89 -2.49
C HIS A 69 14.33 11.25 -2.77
N ALA A 70 15.48 11.50 -2.15
CA ALA A 70 16.35 12.61 -2.44
C ALA A 70 17.78 12.32 -1.95
N ARG A 71 18.73 13.15 -2.38
CA ARG A 71 20.14 13.01 -1.97
C ARG A 71 20.30 13.22 -0.45
N PRO A 72 21.23 12.51 0.21
CA PRO A 72 21.61 12.82 1.58
C PRO A 72 21.94 14.30 1.76
N GLY A 73 21.60 14.85 2.93
CA GLY A 73 21.77 16.27 3.20
C GLY A 73 20.68 17.20 2.62
N THR A 74 19.73 16.67 1.83
CA THR A 74 18.57 17.45 1.36
C THR A 74 17.76 17.92 2.54
N ARG A 75 17.40 19.22 2.55
CA ARG A 75 16.55 19.83 3.59
C ARG A 75 15.11 19.33 3.47
N VAL A 76 14.52 19.00 4.62
CA VAL A 76 13.12 18.59 4.74
C VAL A 76 12.35 19.66 5.48
N TYR A 77 11.17 19.98 5.00
CA TYR A 77 10.31 21.07 5.52
C TYR A 77 8.95 20.50 5.95
N PRO A 78 8.31 21.12 6.96
CA PRO A 78 6.95 20.74 7.31
C PRO A 78 5.98 21.18 6.22
N ILE A 79 5.03 20.33 5.88
CA ILE A 79 3.96 20.63 4.91
C ILE A 79 2.78 21.38 5.55
N ALA A 80 2.74 21.42 6.87
CA ALA A 80 1.82 22.23 7.67
C ALA A 80 2.57 22.93 8.80
N SER A 81 2.12 24.12 9.20
CA SER A 81 2.62 24.79 10.40
C SER A 81 2.07 24.11 11.65
N GLY A 82 2.83 24.10 12.73
CA GLY A 82 2.43 23.46 13.99
C GLY A 82 3.57 23.39 15.00
N THR A 83 3.46 22.48 15.95
CA THR A 83 4.46 22.21 16.97
C THR A 83 5.25 20.95 16.64
N ALA A 84 6.56 21.03 16.65
CA ALA A 84 7.44 19.89 16.44
C ALA A 84 7.48 19.04 17.72
N ARG A 85 7.14 17.74 17.60
CA ARG A 85 7.31 16.75 18.66
C ARG A 85 8.30 15.69 18.19
N LEU A 86 9.42 15.57 18.89
CA LEU A 86 10.42 14.57 18.54
C LEU A 86 9.88 13.16 18.87
N LEU A 87 9.90 12.27 17.88
CA LEU A 87 9.50 10.88 18.05
C LEU A 87 10.68 10.01 18.50
N ASN A 88 11.85 10.29 17.98
CA ASN A 88 13.15 9.69 18.33
C ASN A 88 14.29 10.56 17.76
N GLY A 89 15.53 10.09 17.85
CA GLY A 89 16.72 10.83 17.37
C GLY A 89 16.76 11.12 15.86
N THR A 90 15.87 10.53 15.05
CA THR A 90 15.84 10.68 13.58
C THR A 90 14.45 10.97 13.03
N ALA A 91 13.47 11.26 13.90
CA ALA A 91 12.09 11.43 13.48
C ALA A 91 11.38 12.53 14.29
N VAL A 92 10.54 13.30 13.61
CA VAL A 92 9.74 14.40 14.17
C VAL A 92 8.31 14.34 13.64
N ALA A 93 7.36 14.57 14.52
CA ALA A 93 5.97 14.85 14.18
C ALA A 93 5.73 16.37 14.18
N VAL A 94 4.92 16.84 13.26
CA VAL A 94 4.37 18.21 13.27
C VAL A 94 2.90 18.12 13.59
N GLU A 95 2.51 18.62 14.73
CA GLU A 95 1.16 18.56 15.27
C GLU A 95 0.47 19.92 15.11
N THR A 96 -0.69 19.91 14.47
CA THR A 96 -1.53 21.09 14.25
C THR A 96 -2.91 20.82 14.84
N PRO A 97 -3.43 21.60 15.76
CA PRO A 97 -4.75 21.39 16.34
C PRO A 97 -5.84 21.27 15.26
N GLY A 98 -6.69 20.24 15.37
CA GLY A 98 -7.79 20.00 14.44
C GLY A 98 -7.39 19.52 13.03
N ARG A 99 -6.12 19.19 12.81
CA ARG A 99 -5.61 18.70 11.53
C ARG A 99 -4.87 17.37 11.69
N PRO A 100 -4.61 16.62 10.60
CA PRO A 100 -3.73 15.46 10.64
C PRO A 100 -2.33 15.83 11.15
N THR A 101 -1.71 14.91 11.90
CA THR A 101 -0.30 14.99 12.29
C THR A 101 0.55 14.46 11.14
N PHE A 102 1.59 15.19 10.76
CA PHE A 102 2.56 14.75 9.77
C PHE A 102 3.85 14.29 10.46
N GLN A 103 4.30 13.09 10.14
CA GLN A 103 5.51 12.49 10.72
C GLN A 103 6.58 12.34 9.64
N TYR A 104 7.81 12.77 9.97
CA TYR A 104 8.96 12.78 9.08
C TYR A 104 10.06 11.95 9.72
N PHE A 105 10.52 10.90 9.02
CA PHE A 105 11.55 10.00 9.52
C PHE A 105 12.81 10.06 8.66
N HIS A 106 13.89 9.50 9.21
CA HIS A 106 15.20 9.36 8.56
C HIS A 106 15.96 10.69 8.42
N LEU A 107 15.80 11.56 9.41
CA LEU A 107 16.38 12.89 9.42
C LEU A 107 17.52 13.01 10.43
N LYS A 108 18.57 13.75 10.06
CA LYS A 108 19.38 14.47 11.03
C LYS A 108 18.59 15.71 11.43
N LEU A 109 18.02 15.68 12.63
CA LEU A 109 17.08 16.71 13.09
C LEU A 109 17.75 18.07 13.24
N ALA A 110 17.01 19.15 12.92
CA ALA A 110 17.39 20.55 13.04
C ALA A 110 16.40 21.36 13.90
N VAL A 111 15.43 20.72 14.51
CA VAL A 111 14.42 21.32 15.39
C VAL A 111 14.47 20.72 16.77
N ARG A 112 13.93 21.44 17.76
CA ARG A 112 13.81 21.00 19.16
C ARG A 112 12.38 20.54 19.44
N ASN A 113 12.24 19.71 20.46
CA ASN A 113 10.92 19.31 20.94
C ASN A 113 10.15 20.55 21.46
N GLY A 114 8.87 20.66 21.06
CA GLY A 114 8.04 21.80 21.41
C GLY A 114 8.25 23.05 20.54
N GLN A 115 9.19 23.05 19.60
CA GLN A 115 9.44 24.19 18.72
C GLN A 115 8.26 24.43 17.77
N HIS A 116 7.80 25.69 17.68
CA HIS A 116 6.86 26.06 16.63
C HIS A 116 7.55 26.11 15.27
N VAL A 117 6.93 25.46 14.26
CA VAL A 117 7.46 25.37 12.90
C VAL A 117 6.46 25.92 11.89
N GLN A 118 6.99 26.60 10.87
CA GLN A 118 6.20 27.20 9.80
C GLN A 118 6.28 26.32 8.54
N ALA A 119 5.11 26.04 7.94
CA ALA A 119 5.01 25.28 6.70
C ALA A 119 5.94 25.82 5.62
N LEU A 120 6.69 24.94 4.97
CA LEU A 120 7.59 25.21 3.85
C LEU A 120 8.71 26.24 4.11
N LYS A 121 8.89 26.66 5.38
CA LYS A 121 9.91 27.65 5.78
C LYS A 121 10.91 27.06 6.76
N THR A 122 10.45 26.44 7.84
CA THR A 122 11.33 25.88 8.87
C THR A 122 12.00 24.60 8.35
N VAL A 123 13.31 24.46 8.50
CA VAL A 123 14.02 23.19 8.21
C VAL A 123 13.81 22.25 9.38
N LEU A 124 13.11 21.14 9.18
CA LEU A 124 12.93 20.08 10.19
C LEU A 124 14.21 19.27 10.40
N GLY A 125 14.97 19.09 9.34
CA GLY A 125 16.19 18.31 9.34
C GLY A 125 16.69 18.04 7.94
N TYR A 126 17.65 17.10 7.85
CA TYR A 126 18.34 16.72 6.64
C TYR A 126 18.26 15.23 6.42
N ILE A 127 18.00 14.79 5.19
CA ILE A 127 17.96 13.36 4.84
C ILE A 127 19.28 12.70 5.21
N THR A 128 19.22 11.56 5.88
CA THR A 128 20.39 10.81 6.31
C THR A 128 21.05 10.05 5.15
N VAL A 129 22.35 9.77 5.27
CA VAL A 129 23.14 9.05 4.26
C VAL A 129 22.65 7.62 4.04
N TRP A 130 22.23 6.96 5.12
CA TRP A 130 21.80 5.56 5.06
C TRP A 130 20.40 5.39 4.47
N ALA A 131 19.50 6.37 4.61
CA ALA A 131 18.14 6.26 4.11
C ALA A 131 17.98 6.72 2.66
N LYS A 132 18.60 7.84 2.28
CA LYS A 132 18.48 8.46 0.95
C LYS A 132 17.03 8.81 0.57
N HIS A 133 16.17 8.97 1.55
CA HIS A 133 14.77 9.39 1.43
C HIS A 133 14.27 9.98 2.74
N VAL A 134 13.19 10.72 2.68
CA VAL A 134 12.35 11.01 3.82
C VAL A 134 11.11 10.13 3.77
N HIS A 135 10.83 9.41 4.86
CA HIS A 135 9.54 8.75 5.04
C HIS A 135 8.55 9.76 5.60
N LEU A 136 7.42 9.94 4.93
CA LEU A 136 6.34 10.83 5.32
C LEU A 136 5.07 10.04 5.62
N SER A 137 4.59 10.14 6.86
CA SER A 137 3.28 9.63 7.27
C SER A 137 2.31 10.77 7.54
N GLU A 138 1.05 10.56 7.22
CA GLU A 138 -0.08 11.40 7.60
C GLU A 138 -0.99 10.63 8.54
N ILE A 139 -1.17 11.12 9.76
CA ILE A 139 -1.94 10.43 10.81
C ILE A 139 -3.15 11.27 11.20
N ALA A 140 -4.35 10.70 11.09
CA ALA A 140 -5.58 11.31 11.58
C ALA A 140 -6.38 10.30 12.39
N HIS A 141 -6.89 10.72 13.54
CA HIS A 141 -7.67 9.86 14.44
C HIS A 141 -6.98 8.52 14.75
N GLY A 142 -5.68 8.55 14.98
CA GLY A 142 -4.87 7.35 15.25
C GLY A 142 -4.67 6.40 14.07
N ARG A 143 -5.05 6.79 12.85
CA ARG A 143 -4.91 5.98 11.62
C ARG A 143 -3.99 6.65 10.62
N ALA A 144 -3.14 5.87 10.01
CA ALA A 144 -2.36 6.33 8.87
C ALA A 144 -3.25 6.47 7.63
N LEU A 145 -3.10 7.57 6.93
CA LEU A 145 -3.80 7.92 5.70
C LEU A 145 -2.82 7.90 4.54
N ASN A 146 -3.31 7.57 3.34
CA ASN A 146 -2.47 7.54 2.14
C ASN A 146 -2.13 8.97 1.68
N PRO A 147 -0.86 9.43 1.80
CA PRO A 147 -0.49 10.79 1.42
C PRO A 147 -0.63 11.07 -0.08
N LEU A 148 -0.67 10.04 -0.92
CA LEU A 148 -0.85 10.15 -2.37
C LEU A 148 -2.32 10.13 -2.80
N ALA A 149 -3.29 9.97 -1.90
CA ALA A 149 -4.70 10.04 -2.25
C ALA A 149 -5.08 11.41 -2.85
N ARG A 150 -6.17 11.45 -3.62
CA ARG A 150 -6.66 12.71 -4.19
C ARG A 150 -6.94 13.74 -3.08
N GLY A 151 -6.59 14.99 -3.32
CA GLY A 151 -6.76 16.09 -2.36
C GLY A 151 -5.68 16.16 -1.27
N ARG A 152 -4.64 15.32 -1.34
CA ARG A 152 -3.51 15.32 -0.41
C ARG A 152 -2.26 15.92 -1.05
N ILE A 153 -1.11 15.30 -1.03
CA ILE A 153 0.10 15.86 -1.66
C ILE A 153 -0.13 16.18 -3.14
N ALA A 154 0.20 17.38 -3.55
CA ALA A 154 0.10 17.86 -4.92
C ALA A 154 1.29 18.77 -5.30
N PRO A 155 1.68 18.75 -6.60
CA PRO A 155 1.15 17.88 -7.64
C PRO A 155 1.62 16.44 -7.48
N TYR A 156 0.77 15.47 -7.77
CA TYR A 156 1.13 14.08 -7.94
C TYR A 156 0.38 13.52 -9.15
N GLY A 157 1.11 13.20 -10.21
CA GLY A 157 0.65 12.52 -11.40
C GLY A 157 1.22 11.12 -11.46
N ASP A 158 0.45 10.17 -11.94
CA ASP A 158 0.90 8.83 -12.26
C ASP A 158 0.09 8.31 -13.44
N HIS A 159 0.77 8.00 -14.53
CA HIS A 159 0.21 7.50 -15.77
C HIS A 159 0.68 6.06 -16.06
N THR A 160 1.52 5.52 -15.18
CA THR A 160 2.00 4.15 -15.28
C THR A 160 0.89 3.19 -14.84
N ARG A 161 0.84 2.02 -15.47
CA ARG A 161 -0.12 0.99 -15.07
C ARG A 161 0.56 0.00 -14.14
N PRO A 162 -0.11 -0.42 -13.06
CA PRO A 162 0.37 -1.53 -12.26
C PRO A 162 0.48 -2.80 -13.12
N ARG A 163 1.12 -3.83 -12.59
CA ARG A 163 1.27 -5.12 -13.24
C ARG A 163 0.75 -6.23 -12.34
N VAL A 164 0.10 -7.23 -12.93
CA VAL A 164 -0.20 -8.50 -12.29
C VAL A 164 0.66 -9.53 -13.01
N ARG A 165 1.68 -10.08 -12.32
CA ARG A 165 2.64 -11.04 -12.93
C ARG A 165 2.02 -12.41 -13.06
N GLU A 166 1.37 -12.88 -12.00
CA GLU A 166 0.84 -14.23 -11.93
C GLU A 166 -0.34 -14.34 -10.97
N ILE A 167 -1.13 -15.39 -11.16
CA ILE A 167 -2.18 -15.83 -10.23
C ILE A 167 -1.79 -17.23 -9.76
N LEU A 168 -1.61 -17.39 -8.45
CA LEU A 168 -1.15 -18.61 -7.81
C LEU A 168 -2.27 -19.27 -7.04
N PHE A 169 -2.26 -20.60 -7.00
CA PHE A 169 -3.21 -21.41 -6.26
C PHE A 169 -2.45 -22.24 -5.22
N ARG A 170 -2.95 -22.30 -4.00
CA ARG A 170 -2.35 -23.10 -2.92
C ARG A 170 -3.40 -23.95 -2.23
N ASP A 171 -3.01 -25.18 -1.89
CA ASP A 171 -3.84 -26.11 -1.12
C ASP A 171 -4.00 -25.63 0.35
N ALA A 172 -4.75 -26.40 1.14
CA ALA A 172 -4.98 -26.13 2.55
C ALA A 172 -3.69 -26.17 3.40
N ARG A 173 -2.64 -26.83 2.91
CA ARG A 173 -1.32 -26.92 3.55
C ARG A 173 -0.37 -25.82 3.10
N GLY A 174 -0.82 -24.92 2.18
CA GLY A 174 -0.03 -23.82 1.64
C GLY A 174 0.91 -24.21 0.50
N ARG A 175 0.83 -25.43 -0.02
CA ARG A 175 1.63 -25.90 -1.17
C ARG A 175 1.00 -25.37 -2.45
N GLU A 176 1.83 -24.92 -3.36
CA GLU A 176 1.40 -24.47 -4.67
C GLU A 176 0.86 -25.65 -5.48
N ILE A 177 -0.26 -25.45 -6.15
CA ILE A 177 -0.97 -26.45 -6.94
C ILE A 177 -1.27 -25.94 -8.34
N SER A 178 -1.35 -26.88 -9.30
CA SER A 178 -1.77 -26.57 -10.66
C SER A 178 -3.23 -26.09 -10.68
N PRO A 179 -3.57 -25.08 -11.47
CA PRO A 179 -4.95 -24.67 -11.68
C PRO A 179 -5.77 -25.65 -12.53
N LEU A 180 -5.14 -26.68 -13.14
CA LEU A 180 -5.79 -27.57 -14.11
C LEU A 180 -6.52 -28.77 -13.46
N ALA A 181 -6.39 -28.98 -12.15
CA ALA A 181 -7.10 -30.06 -11.44
C ALA A 181 -7.25 -29.67 -9.97
N VAL A 182 -8.17 -28.81 -9.67
CA VAL A 182 -8.32 -28.23 -8.33
C VAL A 182 -9.52 -28.85 -7.61
N HIS A 183 -9.30 -29.27 -6.36
CA HIS A 183 -10.38 -29.76 -5.49
C HIS A 183 -10.20 -29.29 -4.04
N GLY A 184 -11.29 -29.24 -3.29
CA GLY A 184 -11.28 -28.94 -1.87
C GLY A 184 -11.15 -27.45 -1.54
N ARG A 185 -10.48 -27.12 -0.46
CA ARG A 185 -10.30 -25.72 0.00
C ARG A 185 -8.96 -25.18 -0.45
N ILE A 186 -8.98 -24.11 -1.24
CA ILE A 186 -7.79 -23.48 -1.81
C ILE A 186 -7.70 -22.01 -1.44
N ASP A 187 -6.48 -21.52 -1.39
CA ASP A 187 -6.17 -20.10 -1.38
C ASP A 187 -5.77 -19.64 -2.79
N ILE A 188 -6.25 -18.47 -3.20
CA ILE A 188 -5.85 -17.79 -4.44
C ILE A 188 -5.01 -16.59 -4.06
N PHE A 189 -3.86 -16.42 -4.71
CA PHE A 189 -2.97 -15.29 -4.57
C PHE A 189 -2.74 -14.62 -5.91
N ALA A 190 -2.35 -13.35 -5.87
CA ALA A 190 -1.80 -12.64 -7.02
C ALA A 190 -0.46 -12.01 -6.67
N ASP A 191 0.54 -12.18 -7.51
CA ASP A 191 1.72 -11.32 -7.50
C ASP A 191 1.41 -10.08 -8.34
N ALA A 192 1.27 -8.95 -7.66
CA ALA A 192 0.95 -7.70 -8.30
C ALA A 192 1.80 -6.56 -7.73
N PHE A 193 2.24 -5.65 -8.58
CA PHE A 193 3.04 -4.50 -8.19
C PHE A 193 2.76 -3.31 -9.09
N ASP A 194 3.18 -2.15 -8.63
CA ASP A 194 3.20 -0.91 -9.39
C ASP A 194 4.64 -0.42 -9.57
N LEU A 195 4.84 0.46 -10.54
CA LEU A 195 6.09 1.18 -10.75
C LEU A 195 5.74 2.67 -10.77
N PRO A 196 6.12 3.43 -9.75
CA PRO A 196 5.82 4.86 -9.71
C PRO A 196 6.26 5.60 -10.95
N GLU A 197 5.57 6.69 -11.28
CA GLU A 197 5.88 7.55 -12.43
C GLU A 197 7.36 7.94 -12.45
N PRO A 198 8.06 7.78 -13.59
CA PRO A 198 9.44 8.22 -13.72
C PRO A 198 9.59 9.71 -13.43
N GLN A 199 10.65 10.08 -12.70
CA GLN A 199 10.95 11.47 -12.42
C GLN A 199 12.29 11.88 -13.03
N PRO A 200 12.42 13.09 -13.58
CA PRO A 200 13.67 13.57 -14.15
C PRO A 200 14.85 13.45 -13.17
N GLY A 201 15.95 12.89 -13.63
CA GLY A 201 17.16 12.70 -12.82
C GLY A 201 17.10 11.60 -11.76
N PHE A 202 16.00 10.79 -11.74
CA PHE A 202 15.87 9.63 -10.87
C PHE A 202 15.55 8.39 -11.68
N THR A 203 16.55 7.54 -11.88
CA THR A 203 16.43 6.35 -12.74
C THR A 203 15.98 5.09 -12.00
N LEU A 204 16.14 5.06 -10.68
CA LEU A 204 15.77 3.90 -9.88
C LEU A 204 14.24 3.82 -9.72
N ARG A 205 13.65 2.80 -10.32
CA ARG A 205 12.22 2.48 -10.18
C ARG A 205 12.09 1.16 -9.44
N LEU A 206 11.70 1.24 -8.18
CA LEU A 206 11.46 0.06 -7.36
C LEU A 206 10.00 -0.35 -7.47
N PRO A 207 9.70 -1.66 -7.57
CA PRO A 207 8.32 -2.13 -7.43
C PRO A 207 7.74 -1.71 -6.09
N VAL A 208 6.50 -1.25 -6.11
CA VAL A 208 5.72 -0.84 -4.93
C VAL A 208 4.37 -1.54 -4.94
N ALA A 209 3.68 -1.58 -3.80
CA ALA A 209 2.34 -2.15 -3.74
C ALA A 209 1.34 -1.29 -4.53
N PRO A 210 0.45 -1.88 -5.32
CA PRO A 210 -0.69 -1.18 -5.89
C PRO A 210 -1.65 -0.74 -4.77
N ALA A 211 -2.41 0.31 -5.01
CA ALA A 211 -3.33 0.85 -4.02
C ALA A 211 -4.58 -0.04 -3.81
N GLU A 212 -4.95 -0.85 -4.81
CA GLU A 212 -6.08 -1.76 -4.74
C GLU A 212 -5.79 -3.04 -5.51
N VAL A 213 -6.17 -4.21 -4.95
CA VAL A 213 -6.23 -5.47 -5.67
C VAL A 213 -7.59 -6.10 -5.45
N SER A 214 -8.29 -6.35 -6.56
CA SER A 214 -9.60 -7.00 -6.59
C SER A 214 -9.58 -8.25 -7.45
N TRP A 215 -10.53 -9.15 -7.21
CA TRP A 215 -10.64 -10.39 -7.96
C TRP A 215 -12.08 -10.84 -8.17
N SER A 216 -12.27 -11.71 -9.15
CA SER A 216 -13.54 -12.42 -9.35
C SER A 216 -13.31 -13.82 -9.90
N LEU A 217 -14.16 -14.76 -9.47
CA LEU A 217 -14.33 -16.08 -10.05
C LEU A 217 -15.57 -16.04 -10.96
N ARG A 218 -15.40 -16.48 -12.20
CA ARG A 218 -16.44 -16.42 -13.23
C ARG A 218 -16.61 -17.77 -13.93
N THR A 219 -17.80 -18.03 -14.42
CA THR A 219 -18.00 -19.08 -15.43
C THR A 219 -17.36 -18.67 -16.76
N LEU A 220 -17.14 -19.59 -17.68
CA LEU A 220 -16.67 -19.29 -19.05
C LEU A 220 -17.61 -18.31 -19.78
N ARG A 221 -18.91 -18.34 -19.48
CA ARG A 221 -19.91 -17.41 -20.04
C ARG A 221 -19.90 -16.03 -19.34
N GLY A 222 -18.94 -15.76 -18.43
CA GLY A 222 -18.74 -14.46 -17.80
C GLY A 222 -19.55 -14.20 -16.52
N ARG A 223 -20.49 -15.08 -16.11
CA ARG A 223 -21.25 -14.93 -14.87
C ARG A 223 -20.32 -14.94 -13.66
N VAL A 224 -20.41 -13.89 -12.81
CA VAL A 224 -19.64 -13.77 -11.58
C VAL A 224 -20.22 -14.70 -10.52
N LEU A 225 -19.41 -15.57 -9.93
CA LEU A 225 -19.78 -16.47 -8.85
C LEU A 225 -19.29 -16.01 -7.49
N ARG A 226 -18.09 -15.42 -7.47
CA ARG A 226 -17.45 -14.83 -6.28
C ARG A 226 -16.64 -13.62 -6.71
N HIS A 227 -16.51 -12.65 -5.84
CA HIS A 227 -15.65 -11.48 -6.05
C HIS A 227 -15.25 -10.86 -4.69
N GLY A 228 -14.26 -10.00 -4.71
CA GLY A 228 -13.85 -9.25 -3.54
C GLY A 228 -12.72 -8.28 -3.84
N THR A 229 -12.52 -7.34 -2.90
CA THR A 229 -11.42 -6.39 -2.90
C THR A 229 -10.66 -6.55 -1.57
N PRO A 230 -9.84 -7.62 -1.44
CA PRO A 230 -9.13 -7.91 -0.19
C PRO A 230 -8.04 -6.88 0.13
N VAL A 231 -7.61 -6.10 -0.84
CA VAL A 231 -6.58 -5.07 -0.70
C VAL A 231 -7.16 -3.73 -1.13
N ASP A 232 -7.22 -2.79 -0.19
CA ASP A 232 -7.60 -1.41 -0.46
C ASP A 232 -6.78 -0.47 0.45
N PHE A 233 -5.71 0.09 -0.11
CA PHE A 233 -4.82 1.05 0.52
C PHE A 233 -5.04 2.48 0.02
N ARG A 234 -6.12 2.73 -0.69
CA ARG A 234 -6.40 4.06 -1.27
C ARG A 234 -6.60 5.12 -0.19
N GLY A 235 -7.17 4.77 0.93
CA GLY A 235 -7.46 5.71 2.04
C GLY A 235 -6.61 5.47 3.28
N PHE A 236 -6.60 4.26 3.78
CA PHE A 236 -5.94 3.86 5.02
C PHE A 236 -5.48 2.41 4.95
N ILE A 237 -4.57 2.02 5.84
CA ILE A 237 -4.08 0.64 5.97
C ILE A 237 -4.79 -0.10 7.10
N PRO A 238 -4.94 -1.43 6.97
CA PRO A 238 -5.44 -2.26 8.07
C PRO A 238 -4.40 -2.33 9.21
N PRO A 239 -4.82 -2.74 10.41
CA PRO A 239 -3.89 -3.02 11.51
C PRO A 239 -2.86 -4.10 11.16
N ASN A 240 -1.61 -3.96 11.64
CA ASN A 240 -0.51 -4.90 11.34
C ASN A 240 -0.81 -6.36 11.68
N ARG A 241 -1.67 -6.65 12.68
CA ARG A 241 -2.13 -8.01 13.00
C ARG A 241 -2.85 -8.71 11.84
N LEU A 242 -3.27 -7.95 10.82
CA LEU A 242 -3.91 -8.49 9.62
C LEU A 242 -2.93 -8.66 8.45
N PHE A 243 -1.63 -8.40 8.66
CA PHE A 243 -0.63 -8.44 7.60
C PHE A 243 -0.71 -9.74 6.77
N TRP A 244 -0.69 -10.91 7.42
CA TRP A 244 -0.76 -12.22 6.75
C TRP A 244 -2.15 -12.61 6.24
N ARG A 245 -3.17 -11.78 6.46
CA ARG A 245 -4.46 -11.91 5.77
C ARG A 245 -4.48 -11.19 4.43
N ILE A 246 -3.61 -10.22 4.26
CA ILE A 246 -3.46 -9.40 3.06
C ILE A 246 -2.31 -9.92 2.20
N TYR A 247 -1.14 -10.05 2.80
CA TYR A 247 0.04 -10.61 2.14
C TYR A 247 0.17 -12.11 2.37
N GLY A 248 0.70 -12.82 1.36
CA GLY A 248 1.03 -14.23 1.47
C GLY A 248 2.52 -14.45 1.81
N ARG A 249 2.85 -15.61 2.37
CA ARG A 249 4.23 -16.04 2.51
C ARG A 249 4.91 -16.12 1.15
N GLY A 250 6.12 -15.61 1.03
CA GLY A 250 6.84 -15.40 -0.22
C GLY A 250 6.67 -13.99 -0.77
N THR A 251 6.09 -13.06 0.01
CA THR A 251 6.15 -11.62 -0.25
C THR A 251 7.51 -11.09 0.16
N TYR A 252 8.13 -10.30 -0.73
CA TYR A 252 9.45 -9.68 -0.52
C TYR A 252 9.35 -8.18 -0.79
N PRO A 253 9.64 -7.31 0.20
CA PRO A 253 9.69 -5.87 0.00
C PRO A 253 10.69 -5.46 -1.08
N ASN A 254 10.60 -4.22 -1.56
CA ASN A 254 11.42 -3.74 -2.66
C ASN A 254 12.84 -3.26 -2.28
N GLY A 255 13.11 -3.07 -0.99
CA GLY A 255 14.40 -2.61 -0.51
C GLY A 255 15.40 -3.77 -0.36
N PRO A 256 16.51 -3.80 -1.08
CA PRO A 256 17.48 -4.92 -1.04
C PRO A 256 18.29 -4.99 0.26
N VAL A 257 18.14 -4.02 1.16
CA VAL A 257 18.97 -3.86 2.36
C VAL A 257 18.55 -4.77 3.51
N PHE A 258 17.33 -5.33 3.46
CA PHE A 258 16.71 -6.00 4.59
C PHE A 258 16.65 -7.52 4.39
N GLY A 259 17.71 -8.24 4.69
CA GLY A 259 17.60 -9.68 4.83
C GLY A 259 18.29 -10.50 3.77
N GLY A 260 18.32 -11.80 4.02
CA GLY A 260 19.13 -12.78 3.39
C GLY A 260 19.03 -12.92 1.85
N GLN A 261 19.68 -13.93 1.33
CA GLN A 261 19.85 -14.13 -0.12
C GLN A 261 18.55 -14.22 -0.92
N LEU A 262 17.45 -14.73 -0.34
CA LEU A 262 16.15 -14.81 -1.00
C LEU A 262 15.59 -13.43 -1.31
N TYR A 263 15.77 -12.49 -0.40
CA TYR A 263 15.35 -11.11 -0.57
C TYR A 263 16.05 -10.40 -1.73
N LYS A 264 17.36 -10.65 -1.90
CA LYS A 264 18.15 -10.12 -3.02
C LYS A 264 17.72 -10.69 -4.37
N ARG A 265 17.15 -11.93 -4.39
CA ARG A 265 16.74 -12.60 -5.63
C ARG A 265 15.37 -12.17 -6.13
N MET A 266 14.46 -11.74 -5.25
CA MET A 266 13.06 -11.46 -5.59
C MET A 266 12.54 -10.15 -4.99
N PRO A 267 13.26 -9.02 -5.09
CA PRO A 267 12.80 -7.76 -4.52
C PRO A 267 11.49 -7.32 -5.19
N GLY A 268 10.54 -6.85 -4.39
CA GLY A 268 9.26 -6.36 -4.89
C GLY A 268 8.34 -7.45 -5.44
N ARG A 269 8.42 -8.66 -4.87
CA ARG A 269 7.38 -9.69 -5.05
C ARG A 269 6.30 -9.49 -4.01
N TYR A 270 5.11 -9.10 -4.44
CA TYR A 270 3.98 -8.83 -3.55
C TYR A 270 2.87 -9.83 -3.79
N LEU A 271 2.84 -10.89 -2.98
CA LEU A 271 1.79 -11.91 -3.02
C LEU A 271 0.60 -11.46 -2.19
N PHE A 272 -0.44 -11.00 -2.84
CA PHE A 272 -1.70 -10.64 -2.20
C PHE A 272 -2.62 -11.86 -2.08
N ARG A 273 -3.15 -12.12 -0.89
CA ARG A 273 -4.16 -13.15 -0.67
C ARG A 273 -5.52 -12.64 -1.13
N LEU A 274 -6.05 -13.23 -2.18
CA LEU A 274 -7.33 -12.84 -2.78
C LEU A 274 -8.53 -13.44 -2.06
N THR A 275 -8.34 -14.59 -1.42
CA THR A 275 -9.37 -15.34 -0.70
C THR A 275 -9.11 -15.32 0.82
N PRO A 276 -9.54 -14.26 1.56
CA PRO A 276 -9.37 -14.20 3.01
C PRO A 276 -10.01 -15.40 3.74
N ARG A 277 -11.08 -15.91 3.17
CA ARG A 277 -11.64 -17.25 3.46
C ARG A 277 -11.39 -18.10 2.23
N ARG A 278 -10.71 -19.24 2.41
CA ARG A 278 -10.41 -20.19 1.31
C ARG A 278 -11.63 -20.43 0.44
N LEU A 279 -11.40 -20.52 -0.87
CA LEU A 279 -12.42 -20.96 -1.81
C LEU A 279 -12.65 -22.44 -1.62
N ASP A 280 -13.86 -22.85 -1.28
CA ASP A 280 -14.26 -24.25 -1.22
C ASP A 280 -14.84 -24.67 -2.57
N THR A 281 -14.02 -25.38 -3.37
CA THR A 281 -14.40 -25.79 -4.72
C THR A 281 -15.50 -26.86 -4.73
N ARG A 282 -15.69 -27.61 -3.62
CA ARG A 282 -16.79 -28.60 -3.49
C ARG A 282 -18.17 -27.99 -3.60
N ARG A 283 -18.27 -26.65 -3.46
CA ARG A 283 -19.49 -25.85 -3.69
C ARG A 283 -19.65 -25.41 -5.13
N LEU A 284 -18.73 -25.78 -6.00
CA LEU A 284 -18.79 -25.54 -7.43
C LEU A 284 -19.02 -26.87 -8.15
N ARG A 285 -19.68 -26.82 -9.30
CA ARG A 285 -19.74 -27.98 -10.20
C ARG A 285 -18.38 -28.19 -10.82
N ASP A 286 -18.07 -29.44 -11.17
CA ASP A 286 -16.88 -29.74 -11.95
C ASP A 286 -16.91 -29.00 -13.28
N GLY A 287 -15.75 -28.53 -13.74
CA GLY A 287 -15.62 -27.76 -14.96
C GLY A 287 -14.67 -26.57 -14.84
N THR A 288 -14.60 -25.81 -15.94
CA THR A 288 -13.66 -24.70 -16.11
C THR A 288 -14.29 -23.38 -15.68
N TYR A 289 -13.51 -22.64 -14.91
CA TYR A 289 -13.82 -21.29 -14.43
C TYR A 289 -12.71 -20.33 -14.83
N VAL A 290 -12.96 -19.02 -14.70
CA VAL A 290 -11.99 -17.96 -14.92
C VAL A 290 -11.80 -17.16 -13.63
N VAL A 291 -10.58 -17.14 -13.13
CA VAL A 291 -10.14 -16.21 -12.08
C VAL A 291 -9.63 -14.96 -12.77
N ARG A 292 -10.21 -13.82 -12.46
CA ARG A 292 -9.79 -12.52 -12.97
C ARG A 292 -9.29 -11.68 -11.79
N VAL A 293 -8.09 -11.12 -11.92
CA VAL A 293 -7.47 -10.22 -10.95
C VAL A 293 -7.27 -8.85 -11.59
N THR A 294 -7.59 -7.80 -10.85
CA THR A 294 -7.33 -6.42 -11.28
C THR A 294 -6.56 -5.72 -10.17
N ALA A 295 -5.39 -5.16 -10.51
CA ALA A 295 -4.63 -4.24 -9.68
C ALA A 295 -4.90 -2.79 -10.14
N ARG A 296 -4.96 -1.86 -9.18
CA ARG A 296 -5.09 -0.42 -9.44
C ARG A 296 -4.11 0.36 -8.59
N ASP A 297 -3.53 1.41 -9.16
CA ASP A 297 -2.80 2.41 -8.40
C ASP A 297 -3.73 3.44 -7.74
N VAL A 298 -3.13 4.40 -7.04
CA VAL A 298 -3.86 5.46 -6.34
C VAL A 298 -4.50 6.49 -7.28
N ARG A 299 -4.06 6.56 -8.55
CA ARG A 299 -4.62 7.45 -9.61
C ARG A 299 -5.70 6.76 -10.43
N GLY A 300 -5.85 5.44 -10.32
CA GLY A 300 -6.89 4.66 -10.98
C GLY A 300 -6.41 3.95 -12.24
N ASN A 301 -5.11 4.04 -12.60
CA ASN A 301 -4.55 3.20 -13.65
C ASN A 301 -4.68 1.74 -13.23
N ARG A 302 -4.93 0.87 -14.18
CA ARG A 302 -5.25 -0.53 -13.87
C ARG A 302 -4.62 -1.51 -14.85
N ALA A 303 -4.32 -2.69 -14.33
CA ALA A 303 -4.00 -3.87 -15.12
C ALA A 303 -4.85 -5.05 -14.66
N THR A 304 -5.08 -5.96 -15.57
CA THR A 304 -5.89 -7.17 -15.30
C THR A 304 -5.18 -8.38 -15.86
N LEU A 305 -5.17 -9.47 -15.08
CA LEU A 305 -4.75 -10.80 -15.51
C LEU A 305 -5.90 -11.79 -15.28
N THR A 306 -6.01 -12.77 -16.15
CA THR A 306 -6.95 -13.88 -16.00
C THR A 306 -6.20 -15.20 -16.03
N ASN A 307 -6.68 -16.17 -15.24
CA ASN A 307 -6.20 -17.55 -15.29
C ASN A 307 -7.42 -18.50 -15.31
N ARG A 308 -7.31 -19.61 -16.00
CA ARG A 308 -8.30 -20.68 -15.95
C ARG A 308 -8.11 -21.48 -14.66
N LEU A 309 -9.23 -21.93 -14.12
CA LEU A 309 -9.28 -22.80 -12.93
C LEU A 309 -10.17 -23.99 -13.29
N GLU A 310 -9.61 -25.17 -13.32
CA GLU A 310 -10.36 -26.39 -13.57
C GLU A 310 -10.68 -27.09 -12.25
N VAL A 311 -11.96 -27.19 -11.94
CA VAL A 311 -12.46 -27.82 -10.73
C VAL A 311 -12.81 -29.27 -11.04
N VAL A 312 -12.21 -30.19 -10.28
CA VAL A 312 -12.39 -31.65 -10.39
C VAL A 312 -12.66 -32.19 -9.00
N ASN A 313 -13.89 -32.11 -8.53
CA ASN A 313 -14.30 -32.63 -7.21
C ASN A 313 -14.56 -34.11 -7.22
N HIS A 314 -15.01 -34.63 -8.36
CA HIS A 314 -15.28 -36.08 -8.58
C HIS A 314 -14.17 -36.63 -9.45
N ALA A 315 -13.26 -37.39 -8.87
CA ALA A 315 -12.37 -38.22 -9.66
C ALA A 315 -13.25 -39.26 -10.38
N GLY A 316 -13.37 -39.17 -11.70
CA GLY A 316 -13.92 -40.26 -12.51
C GLY A 316 -13.16 -41.54 -12.19
N PRO A 317 -13.76 -42.71 -12.37
CA PRO A 317 -13.06 -43.99 -12.17
C PRO A 317 -11.76 -43.93 -12.96
N ALA A 318 -10.64 -44.16 -12.28
CA ALA A 318 -9.35 -44.29 -12.94
C ALA A 318 -9.49 -45.43 -13.97
N HIS A 319 -9.45 -45.10 -15.27
CA HIS A 319 -9.26 -46.11 -16.28
C HIS A 319 -7.91 -46.76 -16.00
N ARG A 320 -7.99 -47.95 -15.44
CA ARG A 320 -6.86 -48.89 -15.30
C ARG A 320 -6.48 -49.45 -16.67
#